data_8cbc1104d2fb639fcaa3e8251dd37028
#
_entry.id   8cbc1104d2fb639fcaa3e8251dd37028
#
_cell.length_a   1.000
_cell.length_b   1.000
_cell.length_c   1.000
_cell.angle_alpha   90.00
_cell.angle_beta   90.00
_cell.angle_gamma   90.00
#
_symmetry.space_group_name_H-M   'P 1'
#
loop_
_entity.id
_entity.type
_entity.pdbx_description
1 polymer ?
#
loop_
_entity_poly.entity_id
_entity_poly.type
_entity_poly.pdbx_seq_one_letter_code
_entity_poly.pdbx_strand_id
1 'polypeptide(L)'
;KATTANAHPHLSNDGRLVLVHNGIIENYQELRRMLEAEGFVFHSETDTETAVHLIDREYKKRGSLEEAVIAGVKQLCGAFAFCIMHKDEPDKIIAVRQNAPLIIGLGQGENFIASDIPAIIGKTRNIIHLADGELAVVRRESVEVKNLNGENVIKPVEEIEFSPDVISKLGYKHFMLKEINEQPDILRKCLANHLPAPDAPISVGDATLNPDVEKIKNICIIACGTSLHAAMYARTLWEEWLQLPVCVEAASEYIYRRNLTDENTLVIGISQSGETADTISAVRQAKEKGAQLLVLTNRPDSSIVRCCDNVVPLNAGIEVSVAATKSYTAQLAALYLLGLYLAEQKSSLDGRVLSEMKRDLLLLPAQTEEILSHSADIQKQARKLCTFRSFVYM
;
A
#
# COMPACT_ATOMS: atom_id res chain seq x y z
N LYS A 1 -6.67 -20.83 8.76
CA LYS A 1 -7.64 -20.77 9.87
C LYS A 1 -6.93 -20.16 11.09
N ALA A 2 -7.56 -19.24 11.81
CA ALA A 2 -6.99 -18.64 13.00
C ALA A 2 -6.93 -19.68 14.14
N THR A 3 -5.73 -20.19 14.43
CA THR A 3 -5.44 -21.13 15.52
C THR A 3 -4.11 -20.73 16.16
N THR A 4 -3.84 -21.17 17.39
CA THR A 4 -2.56 -20.91 18.05
C THR A 4 -1.38 -21.49 17.27
N ALA A 5 -1.56 -22.67 16.64
CA ALA A 5 -0.53 -23.30 15.83
C ALA A 5 -0.17 -22.51 14.56
N ASN A 6 -1.14 -21.75 14.01
CA ASN A 6 -0.95 -20.93 12.81
C ASN A 6 -0.55 -19.47 13.12
N ALA A 7 -0.36 -19.14 14.39
CA ALA A 7 0.01 -17.78 14.81
C ALA A 7 1.52 -17.55 14.76
N HIS A 8 1.94 -16.36 14.35
CA HIS A 8 3.35 -15.94 14.51
C HIS A 8 3.74 -15.76 15.98
N PRO A 9 4.99 -15.98 16.32
CA PRO A 9 6.10 -16.44 15.46
C PRO A 9 6.09 -17.95 15.23
N HIS A 10 6.66 -18.40 14.10
CA HIS A 10 6.97 -19.81 13.86
C HIS A 10 8.40 -20.14 14.24
N LEU A 11 8.64 -21.39 14.67
CA LEU A 11 9.94 -21.87 15.15
C LEU A 11 10.44 -23.06 14.30
N SER A 12 11.78 -23.21 14.22
CA SER A 12 12.40 -24.46 13.74
C SER A 12 12.09 -25.64 14.67
N ASN A 13 12.26 -26.87 14.19
CA ASN A 13 11.95 -28.07 14.98
C ASN A 13 12.74 -28.16 16.30
N ASP A 14 13.94 -27.62 16.35
CA ASP A 14 14.77 -27.55 17.55
C ASP A 14 14.54 -26.26 18.38
N GLY A 15 13.65 -25.36 17.92
CA GLY A 15 13.31 -24.11 18.59
C GLY A 15 14.44 -23.07 18.61
N ARG A 16 15.46 -23.20 17.76
CA ARG A 16 16.61 -22.30 17.75
C ARG A 16 16.46 -21.13 16.79
N LEU A 17 15.71 -21.28 15.71
CA LEU A 17 15.38 -20.26 14.75
C LEU A 17 13.91 -19.86 14.89
N VAL A 18 13.64 -18.55 14.88
CA VAL A 18 12.31 -17.97 14.96
C VAL A 18 12.10 -16.99 13.82
N LEU A 19 10.88 -16.99 13.24
CA LEU A 19 10.53 -16.13 12.11
C LEU A 19 9.11 -15.58 12.26
N VAL A 20 8.95 -14.30 11.92
CA VAL A 20 7.65 -13.66 11.64
C VAL A 20 7.59 -13.24 10.19
N HIS A 21 6.39 -13.31 9.58
CA HIS A 21 6.16 -13.15 8.16
C HIS A 21 4.91 -12.31 7.87
N ASN A 22 5.05 -11.40 6.93
CA ASN A 22 3.93 -10.76 6.23
C ASN A 22 4.05 -11.12 4.76
N GLY A 23 2.98 -11.65 4.18
CA GLY A 23 2.93 -12.00 2.76
C GLY A 23 2.45 -13.42 2.48
N ILE A 24 2.81 -13.96 1.33
CA ILE A 24 2.44 -15.31 0.87
C ILE A 24 3.62 -15.93 0.11
N ILE A 25 3.97 -17.16 0.47
CA ILE A 25 4.96 -17.98 -0.23
C ILE A 25 4.22 -18.92 -1.18
N GLU A 26 4.26 -18.64 -2.47
CA GLU A 26 3.45 -19.36 -3.48
C GLU A 26 3.90 -20.82 -3.67
N ASN A 27 5.18 -21.09 -3.62
CA ASN A 27 5.74 -22.45 -3.81
C ASN A 27 5.89 -23.25 -2.49
N TYR A 28 5.21 -22.83 -1.41
CA TYR A 28 5.34 -23.46 -0.09
C TYR A 28 5.00 -24.95 -0.08
N GLN A 29 4.05 -25.40 -0.88
CA GLN A 29 3.64 -26.81 -0.90
C GLN A 29 4.73 -27.74 -1.47
N GLU A 30 5.45 -27.29 -2.49
CA GLU A 30 6.57 -28.03 -3.07
C GLU A 30 7.72 -28.11 -2.05
N LEU A 31 8.09 -26.97 -1.48
CA LEU A 31 9.14 -26.87 -0.46
C LEU A 31 8.80 -27.69 0.79
N ARG A 32 7.54 -27.67 1.23
CA ARG A 32 7.07 -28.45 2.37
C ARG A 32 7.26 -29.94 2.12
N ARG A 33 6.86 -30.47 0.96
CA ARG A 33 7.05 -31.89 0.61
C ARG A 33 8.52 -32.29 0.63
N MET A 34 9.38 -31.43 0.10
CA MET A 34 10.83 -31.65 0.11
C MET A 34 11.39 -31.70 1.57
N LEU A 35 10.99 -30.75 2.41
CA LEU A 35 11.43 -30.68 3.80
C LEU A 35 10.88 -31.84 4.64
N GLU A 36 9.62 -32.27 4.43
CA GLU A 36 9.05 -33.45 5.07
C GLU A 36 9.83 -34.73 4.68
N ALA A 37 10.26 -34.86 3.44
CA ALA A 37 11.12 -35.98 2.99
C ALA A 37 12.53 -35.94 3.61
N GLU A 38 13.02 -34.76 3.99
CA GLU A 38 14.27 -34.56 4.72
C GLU A 38 14.09 -34.76 6.26
N GLY A 39 12.87 -35.05 6.75
CA GLY A 39 12.58 -35.33 8.16
C GLY A 39 12.14 -34.12 8.99
N PHE A 40 11.83 -32.97 8.38
CA PHE A 40 11.24 -31.85 9.09
C PHE A 40 9.79 -32.14 9.46
N VAL A 41 9.40 -31.79 10.68
CA VAL A 41 8.03 -31.97 11.20
C VAL A 41 7.30 -30.65 11.18
N PHE A 42 6.13 -30.62 10.59
CA PHE A 42 5.28 -29.44 10.51
C PHE A 42 4.14 -29.51 11.52
N HIS A 43 3.89 -28.41 12.22
CA HIS A 43 2.87 -28.27 13.27
C HIS A 43 1.73 -27.34 12.87
N SER A 44 1.91 -26.55 11.82
CA SER A 44 0.92 -25.59 11.30
C SER A 44 0.55 -25.87 9.86
N GLU A 45 -0.50 -25.19 9.41
CA GLU A 45 -0.95 -25.19 8.01
C GLU A 45 -0.40 -23.97 7.23
N THR A 46 0.54 -23.21 7.83
CA THR A 46 1.03 -21.96 7.24
C THR A 46 2.19 -22.18 6.27
N ASP A 47 2.27 -21.34 5.28
CA ASP A 47 3.44 -21.21 4.40
C ASP A 47 4.67 -20.69 5.13
N THR A 48 4.46 -19.92 6.20
CA THR A 48 5.52 -19.36 7.06
C THR A 48 6.38 -20.42 7.71
N GLU A 49 5.79 -21.53 8.18
CA GLU A 49 6.54 -22.63 8.77
C GLU A 49 7.48 -23.30 7.76
N THR A 50 7.10 -23.30 6.47
CA THR A 50 7.97 -23.77 5.40
C THR A 50 9.23 -22.90 5.26
N ALA A 51 9.07 -21.55 5.35
CA ALA A 51 10.23 -20.65 5.33
C ALA A 51 11.16 -20.88 6.53
N VAL A 52 10.61 -21.07 7.73
CA VAL A 52 11.40 -21.33 8.94
C VAL A 52 12.26 -22.57 8.76
N HIS A 53 11.67 -23.69 8.34
CA HIS A 53 12.39 -24.94 8.15
C HIS A 53 13.39 -24.89 7.01
N LEU A 54 13.07 -24.18 5.94
CA LEU A 54 13.99 -23.97 4.82
C LEU A 54 15.25 -23.20 5.26
N ILE A 55 15.07 -22.12 6.02
CA ILE A 55 16.18 -21.30 6.51
C ILE A 55 16.98 -22.07 7.59
N ASP A 56 16.32 -22.82 8.47
CA ASP A 56 16.99 -23.68 9.45
C ASP A 56 17.84 -24.78 8.78
N ARG A 57 17.33 -25.40 7.70
CA ARG A 57 18.10 -26.34 6.88
C ARG A 57 19.37 -25.69 6.31
N GLU A 58 19.24 -24.49 5.78
CA GLU A 58 20.38 -23.75 5.23
C GLU A 58 21.35 -23.30 6.33
N TYR A 59 20.85 -22.95 7.52
CA TYR A 59 21.68 -22.60 8.67
C TYR A 59 22.55 -23.77 9.13
N LYS A 60 21.97 -24.96 9.22
CA LYS A 60 22.70 -26.20 9.59
C LYS A 60 23.82 -26.54 8.62
N LYS A 61 23.71 -26.11 7.35
CA LYS A 61 24.75 -26.31 6.35
C LYS A 61 25.85 -25.25 6.36
N ARG A 62 25.53 -24.01 6.73
CA ARG A 62 26.40 -22.84 6.53
C ARG A 62 26.98 -22.28 7.83
N GLY A 63 26.27 -22.41 8.94
CA GLY A 63 26.66 -21.88 10.25
C GLY A 63 26.58 -20.36 10.38
N SER A 64 25.92 -19.66 9.44
CA SER A 64 25.71 -18.21 9.44
C SER A 64 24.25 -17.91 9.10
N LEU A 65 23.59 -17.11 9.95
CA LEU A 65 22.19 -16.73 9.74
C LEU A 65 22.02 -15.91 8.46
N GLU A 66 22.94 -15.00 8.17
CA GLU A 66 22.89 -14.18 6.96
C GLU A 66 22.96 -15.04 5.70
N GLU A 67 23.93 -15.95 5.63
CA GLU A 67 24.08 -16.86 4.48
C GLU A 67 22.90 -17.83 4.35
N ALA A 68 22.36 -18.29 5.48
CA ALA A 68 21.19 -19.16 5.50
C ALA A 68 19.93 -18.45 4.98
N VAL A 69 19.70 -17.22 5.38
CA VAL A 69 18.57 -16.41 4.90
C VAL A 69 18.73 -16.13 3.41
N ILE A 70 19.90 -15.71 2.93
CA ILE A 70 20.16 -15.49 1.50
C ILE A 70 19.88 -16.77 0.69
N ALA A 71 20.37 -17.91 1.15
CA ALA A 71 20.19 -19.18 0.46
C ALA A 71 18.76 -19.70 0.49
N GLY A 72 18.04 -19.48 1.60
CA GLY A 72 16.64 -19.85 1.74
C GLY A 72 15.73 -18.97 0.88
N VAL A 73 15.90 -17.65 0.94
CA VAL A 73 15.10 -16.66 0.19
C VAL A 73 15.20 -16.87 -1.32
N LYS A 74 16.37 -17.24 -1.84
CA LYS A 74 16.54 -17.56 -3.27
C LYS A 74 15.70 -18.74 -3.77
N GLN A 75 15.19 -19.59 -2.87
CA GLN A 75 14.35 -20.73 -3.21
C GLN A 75 12.84 -20.40 -3.06
N LEU A 76 12.49 -19.25 -2.50
CA LEU A 76 11.11 -18.84 -2.29
C LEU A 76 10.57 -18.07 -3.50
N CYS A 77 9.30 -18.31 -3.81
CA CYS A 77 8.52 -17.53 -4.78
C CYS A 77 7.35 -16.86 -4.05
N GLY A 78 7.03 -15.62 -4.43
CA GLY A 78 5.91 -14.88 -3.87
C GLY A 78 6.27 -13.52 -3.31
N ALA A 79 5.38 -12.98 -2.48
CA ALA A 79 5.56 -11.70 -1.81
C ALA A 79 5.73 -11.95 -0.30
N PHE A 80 6.85 -11.50 0.28
CA PHE A 80 7.12 -11.73 1.70
C PHE A 80 8.02 -10.65 2.32
N ALA A 81 7.81 -10.42 3.60
CA ALA A 81 8.70 -9.68 4.48
C ALA A 81 8.92 -10.50 5.76
N PHE A 82 10.16 -10.79 6.06
CA PHE A 82 10.55 -11.60 7.23
C PHE A 82 11.36 -10.80 8.23
N CYS A 83 11.15 -11.12 9.53
CA CYS A 83 12.10 -10.84 10.59
C CYS A 83 12.52 -12.18 11.22
N ILE A 84 13.82 -12.44 11.29
CA ILE A 84 14.39 -13.73 11.63
C ILE A 84 15.46 -13.56 12.72
N MET A 85 15.39 -14.41 13.74
CA MET A 85 16.40 -14.49 14.80
C MET A 85 16.88 -15.93 14.98
N HIS A 86 18.10 -16.10 15.43
CA HIS A 86 18.67 -17.39 15.79
C HIS A 86 19.32 -17.35 17.17
N LYS A 87 19.13 -18.42 17.96
CA LYS A 87 19.61 -18.51 19.35
C LYS A 87 21.13 -18.39 19.46
N ASP A 88 21.88 -18.85 18.46
CA ASP A 88 23.35 -18.80 18.48
C ASP A 88 23.92 -17.45 18.00
N GLU A 89 23.07 -16.58 17.46
CA GLU A 89 23.42 -15.25 16.99
C GLU A 89 22.43 -14.21 17.55
N PRO A 90 22.32 -14.09 18.90
CA PRO A 90 21.24 -13.32 19.55
C PRO A 90 21.40 -11.81 19.47
N ASP A 91 22.51 -11.32 18.95
CA ASP A 91 22.87 -9.90 18.85
C ASP A 91 22.29 -9.24 17.58
N LYS A 92 21.62 -9.99 16.72
CA LYS A 92 21.07 -9.48 15.46
C LYS A 92 19.71 -10.05 15.09
N ILE A 93 18.99 -9.26 14.33
CA ILE A 93 17.77 -9.67 13.62
C ILE A 93 18.06 -9.51 12.12
N ILE A 94 17.73 -10.52 11.32
CA ILE A 94 17.77 -10.39 9.87
C ILE A 94 16.38 -10.02 9.38
N ALA A 95 16.28 -8.89 8.71
CA ALA A 95 15.07 -8.43 8.03
C ALA A 95 15.27 -8.56 6.52
N VAL A 96 14.34 -9.19 5.81
CA VAL A 96 14.43 -9.36 4.35
C VAL A 96 13.05 -9.20 3.71
N ARG A 97 13.02 -8.61 2.52
CA ARG A 97 11.76 -8.43 1.79
C ARG A 97 11.85 -8.82 0.32
N GLN A 98 10.69 -9.22 -0.20
CA GLN A 98 10.42 -9.41 -1.62
C GLN A 98 8.95 -9.04 -1.87
N ASN A 99 8.67 -8.01 -2.67
CA ASN A 99 7.31 -7.56 -3.04
C ASN A 99 6.36 -7.30 -1.84
N ALA A 100 6.88 -7.14 -0.61
CA ALA A 100 6.11 -6.84 0.59
C ALA A 100 6.79 -5.68 1.35
N PRO A 101 6.05 -4.77 2.01
CA PRO A 101 6.63 -3.60 2.65
C PRO A 101 7.48 -3.97 3.87
N LEU A 102 8.66 -3.38 3.97
CA LEU A 102 9.55 -3.48 5.14
C LEU A 102 10.49 -2.28 5.18
N ILE A 103 10.57 -1.64 6.34
CA ILE A 103 11.44 -0.50 6.61
C ILE A 103 12.26 -0.73 7.87
N ILE A 104 13.41 -0.09 7.94
CA ILE A 104 14.28 -0.10 9.11
C ILE A 104 14.31 1.30 9.70
N GLY A 105 13.94 1.45 10.97
CA GLY A 105 14.09 2.69 11.72
C GLY A 105 15.41 2.74 12.46
N LEU A 106 16.16 3.83 12.32
CA LEU A 106 17.43 4.05 13.01
C LEU A 106 17.20 4.86 14.28
N GLY A 107 17.44 4.26 15.44
CA GLY A 107 17.33 4.91 16.75
C GLY A 107 18.68 5.18 17.41
N GLN A 108 18.66 5.62 18.66
CA GLN A 108 19.84 5.79 19.49
C GLN A 108 19.93 4.63 20.50
N GLY A 109 20.90 3.74 20.32
CA GLY A 109 21.04 2.55 21.15
C GLY A 109 19.98 1.46 20.91
N GLU A 110 19.18 1.61 19.87
CA GLU A 110 18.18 0.66 19.42
C GLU A 110 17.81 0.91 17.95
N ASN A 111 17.40 -0.12 17.20
CA ASN A 111 16.90 -0.01 15.86
C ASN A 111 15.57 -0.75 15.75
N PHE A 112 14.76 -0.38 14.76
CA PHE A 112 13.38 -0.84 14.59
C PHE A 112 13.18 -1.48 13.22
N ILE A 113 12.33 -2.50 13.17
CA ILE A 113 11.88 -3.12 11.92
C ILE A 113 10.36 -3.04 11.91
N ALA A 114 9.80 -2.52 10.84
CA ALA A 114 8.36 -2.38 10.69
C ALA A 114 7.93 -2.52 9.23
N SER A 115 6.67 -2.85 9.02
CA SER A 115 6.07 -2.84 7.68
C SER A 115 5.64 -1.44 7.23
N ASP A 116 5.42 -0.51 8.18
CA ASP A 116 4.99 0.86 7.86
C ASP A 116 5.48 1.88 8.91
N ILE A 117 5.60 3.13 8.47
CA ILE A 117 6.10 4.29 9.24
C ILE A 117 5.31 4.55 10.52
N PRO A 118 3.95 4.50 10.54
CA PRO A 118 3.18 4.74 11.77
C PRO A 118 3.59 3.89 12.96
N ALA A 119 4.14 2.71 12.73
CA ALA A 119 4.58 1.80 13.81
C ALA A 119 5.82 2.30 14.55
N ILE A 120 6.69 3.09 13.91
CA ILE A 120 8.00 3.46 14.44
C ILE A 120 8.24 4.97 14.58
N ILE A 121 7.38 5.82 14.00
CA ILE A 121 7.57 7.28 13.98
C ILE A 121 7.61 7.91 15.39
N GLY A 122 6.94 7.28 16.36
CA GLY A 122 7.03 7.68 17.78
C GLY A 122 8.38 7.37 18.45
N LYS A 123 9.27 6.66 17.76
CA LYS A 123 10.58 6.22 18.24
C LYS A 123 11.73 6.84 17.47
N THR A 124 11.61 6.91 16.15
CA THR A 124 12.63 7.51 15.28
C THR A 124 11.98 8.13 14.04
N ARG A 125 12.65 9.13 13.47
CA ARG A 125 12.31 9.74 12.18
C ARG A 125 13.24 9.28 11.04
N ASN A 126 14.36 8.66 11.40
CA ASN A 126 15.35 8.22 10.43
C ASN A 126 15.03 6.81 9.98
N ILE A 127 14.75 6.61 8.70
CA ILE A 127 14.40 5.33 8.14
C ILE A 127 15.27 4.95 6.95
N ILE A 128 15.36 3.64 6.72
CA ILE A 128 15.92 3.05 5.52
C ILE A 128 14.83 2.21 4.84
N HIS A 129 14.57 2.46 3.57
CA HIS A 129 13.73 1.62 2.74
C HIS A 129 14.55 0.47 2.13
N LEU A 130 14.13 -0.77 2.41
CA LEU A 130 14.68 -1.93 1.70
C LEU A 130 14.02 -2.06 0.32
N ALA A 131 14.81 -2.36 -0.70
CA ALA A 131 14.31 -2.77 -2.00
C ALA A 131 14.02 -4.28 -2.03
N ASP A 132 13.33 -4.73 -3.08
CA ASP A 132 13.08 -6.17 -3.28
C ASP A 132 14.41 -6.92 -3.45
N GLY A 133 14.54 -8.06 -2.78
CA GLY A 133 15.77 -8.83 -2.76
C GLY A 133 16.90 -8.22 -1.91
N GLU A 134 16.61 -7.26 -1.05
CA GLU A 134 17.55 -6.77 -0.05
C GLU A 134 17.24 -7.34 1.33
N LEU A 135 18.30 -7.56 2.10
CA LEU A 135 18.23 -7.92 3.51
C LEU A 135 18.98 -6.91 4.37
N ALA A 136 18.48 -6.65 5.56
CA ALA A 136 19.16 -5.86 6.58
C ALA A 136 19.59 -6.74 7.75
N VAL A 137 20.85 -6.60 8.15
CA VAL A 137 21.38 -7.14 9.40
C VAL A 137 21.23 -6.04 10.43
N VAL A 138 20.23 -6.18 11.29
CA VAL A 138 19.87 -5.18 12.28
C VAL A 138 20.44 -5.58 13.63
N ARG A 139 21.36 -4.78 14.13
CA ARG A 139 21.93 -4.89 15.48
C ARG A 139 21.50 -3.70 16.32
N ARG A 140 21.82 -3.73 17.60
CA ARG A 140 21.48 -2.64 18.51
C ARG A 140 22.03 -1.29 18.06
N GLU A 141 23.29 -1.24 17.63
CA GLU A 141 24.02 -0.01 17.32
C GLU A 141 24.30 0.15 15.81
N SER A 142 23.95 -0.83 14.97
CA SER A 142 24.28 -0.80 13.55
C SER A 142 23.23 -1.49 12.69
N VAL A 143 23.12 -1.01 11.47
CA VAL A 143 22.33 -1.63 10.41
C VAL A 143 23.21 -1.77 9.16
N GLU A 144 23.29 -2.96 8.64
CA GLU A 144 23.98 -3.25 7.37
C GLU A 144 22.95 -3.77 6.37
N VAL A 145 22.92 -3.23 5.16
CA VAL A 145 22.04 -3.72 4.09
C VAL A 145 22.86 -4.47 3.06
N LYS A 146 22.37 -5.64 2.64
CA LYS A 146 23.01 -6.50 1.63
C LYS A 146 21.99 -6.91 0.57
N ASN A 147 22.47 -7.17 -0.64
CA ASN A 147 21.68 -7.84 -1.66
C ASN A 147 21.73 -9.38 -1.48
N LEU A 148 20.96 -10.12 -2.28
CA LEU A 148 20.96 -11.59 -2.25
C LEU A 148 22.26 -12.24 -2.74
N ASN A 149 23.24 -11.46 -3.22
CA ASN A 149 24.59 -11.96 -3.50
C ASN A 149 25.52 -11.82 -2.29
N GLY A 150 25.04 -11.23 -1.18
CA GLY A 150 25.83 -10.97 0.02
C GLY A 150 26.67 -9.70 -0.05
N GLU A 151 26.50 -8.87 -1.09
CA GLU A 151 27.24 -7.63 -1.27
C GLU A 151 26.56 -6.49 -0.49
N ASN A 152 27.36 -5.65 0.15
CA ASN A 152 26.85 -4.50 0.89
C ASN A 152 26.22 -3.47 -0.06
N VAL A 153 25.04 -2.97 0.32
CA VAL A 153 24.30 -1.93 -0.39
C VAL A 153 24.24 -0.68 0.48
N ILE A 154 24.75 0.44 -0.04
CA ILE A 154 24.65 1.72 0.63
C ILE A 154 23.25 2.28 0.40
N LYS A 155 22.50 2.52 1.49
CA LYS A 155 21.15 3.07 1.44
C LYS A 155 21.13 4.49 1.97
N PRO A 156 20.39 5.41 1.33
CA PRO A 156 20.12 6.72 1.91
C PRO A 156 19.29 6.55 3.19
N VAL A 157 19.60 7.36 4.18
CA VAL A 157 18.72 7.53 5.35
C VAL A 157 17.76 8.66 5.02
N GLU A 158 16.49 8.37 5.10
CA GLU A 158 15.42 9.33 4.89
C GLU A 158 14.91 9.84 6.24
N GLU A 159 14.80 11.15 6.38
CA GLU A 159 14.18 11.77 7.56
C GLU A 159 12.71 12.03 7.29
N ILE A 160 11.83 11.43 8.11
CA ILE A 160 10.39 11.58 7.99
C ILE A 160 9.99 12.96 8.55
N GLU A 161 9.44 13.82 7.72
CA GLU A 161 9.01 15.18 8.08
C GLU A 161 7.73 15.25 8.94
N PHE A 162 7.15 14.12 9.36
CA PHE A 162 5.93 14.11 10.16
C PHE A 162 6.19 14.35 11.65
N SER A 163 5.38 15.23 12.26
CA SER A 163 5.40 15.41 13.71
C SER A 163 4.72 14.22 14.40
N PRO A 164 5.19 13.79 15.59
CA PRO A 164 4.53 12.76 16.39
C PRO A 164 3.06 13.07 16.70
N ASP A 165 2.68 14.35 16.73
CA ASP A 165 1.31 14.81 16.96
C ASP A 165 0.33 14.35 15.87
N VAL A 166 0.82 14.11 14.65
CA VAL A 166 0.00 13.59 13.55
C VAL A 166 -0.55 12.20 13.86
N ILE A 167 0.15 11.42 14.69
CA ILE A 167 -0.27 10.07 15.13
C ILE A 167 -1.00 10.13 16.47
N SER A 168 -1.09 11.27 17.10
CA SER A 168 -1.87 11.40 18.34
C SER A 168 -3.36 11.32 18.04
N LYS A 169 -4.14 10.79 19.00
CA LYS A 169 -5.60 10.75 18.86
C LYS A 169 -6.26 12.12 19.00
N LEU A 170 -5.52 13.18 19.34
CA LEU A 170 -6.02 14.55 19.54
C LEU A 170 -7.30 14.63 20.38
N GLY A 171 -7.41 13.79 21.42
CA GLY A 171 -8.58 13.73 22.30
C GLY A 171 -9.70 12.81 21.82
N TYR A 172 -9.65 12.28 20.61
CA TYR A 172 -10.62 11.28 20.15
C TYR A 172 -10.40 9.92 20.81
N LYS A 173 -11.48 9.18 21.03
CA LYS A 173 -11.41 7.85 21.64
C LYS A 173 -10.67 6.84 20.77
N HIS A 174 -10.84 6.93 19.45
CA HIS A 174 -10.28 6.02 18.43
C HIS A 174 -9.65 6.81 17.29
N PHE A 175 -8.61 6.27 16.65
CA PHE A 175 -8.02 6.85 15.45
C PHE A 175 -9.04 7.01 14.33
N MET A 176 -9.85 5.99 14.07
CA MET A 176 -10.90 6.05 13.05
C MET A 176 -11.87 7.22 13.26
N LEU A 177 -12.23 7.52 14.50
CA LEU A 177 -13.10 8.67 14.80
C LEU A 177 -12.40 10.00 14.50
N LYS A 178 -11.10 10.12 14.83
CA LYS A 178 -10.29 11.27 14.45
C LYS A 178 -10.26 11.43 12.93
N GLU A 179 -9.91 10.35 12.20
CA GLU A 179 -9.77 10.32 10.76
C GLU A 179 -11.09 10.64 10.02
N ILE A 180 -12.21 10.20 10.54
CA ILE A 180 -13.54 10.60 10.07
C ILE A 180 -13.73 12.13 10.18
N ASN A 181 -13.30 12.73 11.29
CA ASN A 181 -13.43 14.17 11.51
C ASN A 181 -12.37 15.00 10.74
N GLU A 182 -11.31 14.41 10.25
CA GLU A 182 -10.30 15.07 9.42
C GLU A 182 -10.72 15.21 7.94
N GLN A 183 -11.78 14.52 7.49
CA GLN A 183 -12.20 14.51 6.10
C GLN A 183 -12.45 15.91 5.49
N PRO A 184 -13.11 16.87 6.17
CA PRO A 184 -13.31 18.21 5.61
C PRO A 184 -11.97 18.92 5.29
N ASP A 185 -10.99 18.80 6.19
CA ASP A 185 -9.67 19.44 6.03
C ASP A 185 -8.88 18.78 4.90
N ILE A 186 -9.00 17.45 4.77
CA ILE A 186 -8.37 16.70 3.68
C ILE A 186 -8.98 17.11 2.33
N LEU A 187 -10.30 17.23 2.25
CA LEU A 187 -10.98 17.72 1.04
C LEU A 187 -10.54 19.14 0.68
N ARG A 188 -10.44 20.06 1.67
CA ARG A 188 -9.94 21.42 1.42
C ARG A 188 -8.53 21.40 0.83
N LYS A 189 -7.63 20.63 1.42
CA LYS A 189 -6.25 20.51 0.95
C LYS A 189 -6.18 19.92 -0.45
N CYS A 190 -6.92 18.83 -0.69
CA CYS A 190 -6.97 18.20 -2.00
C CYS A 190 -7.48 19.19 -3.08
N LEU A 191 -8.59 19.85 -2.79
CA LEU A 191 -9.19 20.80 -3.75
C LEU A 191 -8.33 22.05 -3.95
N ALA A 192 -7.78 22.63 -2.88
CA ALA A 192 -6.95 23.83 -2.99
C ALA A 192 -5.70 23.63 -3.86
N ASN A 193 -5.12 22.44 -3.83
CA ASN A 193 -3.95 22.11 -4.64
C ASN A 193 -4.28 21.91 -6.14
N HIS A 194 -5.50 21.50 -6.45
CA HIS A 194 -5.88 21.07 -7.80
C HIS A 194 -6.90 21.97 -8.49
N LEU A 195 -7.74 22.65 -7.70
CA LEU A 195 -8.80 23.54 -8.17
C LEU A 195 -8.94 24.74 -7.22
N PRO A 196 -8.05 25.75 -7.30
CA PRO A 196 -8.03 26.87 -6.36
C PRO A 196 -9.27 27.81 -6.50
N ALA A 197 -9.95 27.80 -7.64
CA ALA A 197 -11.16 28.58 -7.88
C ALA A 197 -12.05 27.89 -8.94
N PRO A 198 -13.36 28.17 -8.98
CA PRO A 198 -14.29 27.52 -9.92
C PRO A 198 -13.92 27.71 -11.40
N ASP A 199 -13.35 28.85 -11.72
CA ASP A 199 -12.98 29.21 -13.11
C ASP A 199 -11.50 28.91 -13.42
N ALA A 200 -10.75 28.38 -12.45
CA ALA A 200 -9.38 27.97 -12.66
C ALA A 200 -9.31 26.67 -13.49
N PRO A 201 -8.25 26.51 -14.32
CA PRO A 201 -7.98 25.20 -14.92
C PRO A 201 -7.67 24.18 -13.80
N ILE A 202 -8.09 22.92 -14.02
CA ILE A 202 -7.77 21.84 -13.10
C ILE A 202 -6.30 21.46 -13.30
N SER A 203 -5.56 21.39 -12.22
CA SER A 203 -4.18 20.89 -12.19
C SER A 203 -4.16 19.59 -11.38
N VAL A 204 -3.82 18.47 -11.98
CA VAL A 204 -3.79 17.17 -11.31
C VAL A 204 -2.37 16.63 -11.35
N GLY A 205 -1.81 16.31 -10.15
CA GLY A 205 -0.44 15.84 -10.02
C GLY A 205 0.62 16.95 -10.12
N ASP A 206 1.88 16.54 -10.23
CA ASP A 206 2.97 17.46 -10.53
C ASP A 206 2.85 17.98 -11.97
N ALA A 207 3.51 19.09 -12.28
CA ALA A 207 3.48 19.74 -13.60
C ALA A 207 3.90 18.81 -14.78
N THR A 208 4.30 17.60 -14.48
CA THR A 208 4.68 16.53 -15.43
C THR A 208 3.51 15.63 -15.83
N LEU A 209 2.32 15.77 -15.22
CA LEU A 209 1.16 14.96 -15.61
C LEU A 209 0.73 15.37 -17.02
N ASN A 210 1.17 14.59 -17.97
CA ASN A 210 0.86 14.83 -19.38
C ASN A 210 0.59 13.50 -20.09
N PRO A 211 -0.53 12.80 -19.72
CA PRO A 211 -0.95 11.70 -20.57
C PRO A 211 -1.26 12.28 -21.95
N ASP A 212 -0.81 11.58 -22.99
CA ASP A 212 -1.19 11.92 -24.36
C ASP A 212 -2.68 11.60 -24.56
N VAL A 213 -3.52 12.58 -24.15
CA VAL A 213 -4.97 12.40 -24.04
C VAL A 213 -5.60 12.08 -25.39
N GLU A 214 -5.01 12.54 -26.50
CA GLU A 214 -5.49 12.26 -27.85
C GLU A 214 -5.29 10.78 -28.24
N LYS A 215 -4.26 10.13 -27.72
CA LYS A 215 -4.02 8.71 -27.96
C LYS A 215 -4.87 7.77 -27.10
N ILE A 216 -5.45 8.27 -26.01
CA ILE A 216 -6.23 7.43 -25.11
C ILE A 216 -7.54 7.00 -25.79
N LYS A 217 -7.70 5.71 -26.03
CA LYS A 217 -8.91 5.08 -26.57
C LYS A 217 -9.73 4.33 -25.53
N ASN A 218 -9.10 3.90 -24.44
CA ASN A 218 -9.74 3.25 -23.31
C ASN A 218 -8.98 3.52 -22.03
N ILE A 219 -9.66 3.37 -20.90
CA ILE A 219 -9.09 3.56 -19.56
C ILE A 219 -9.28 2.26 -18.76
N CYS A 220 -8.25 1.83 -18.05
CA CYS A 220 -8.32 0.71 -17.13
C CYS A 220 -7.87 1.15 -15.74
N ILE A 221 -8.77 1.11 -14.75
CA ILE A 221 -8.45 1.47 -13.37
C ILE A 221 -8.23 0.18 -12.59
N ILE A 222 -7.07 0.05 -11.94
CA ILE A 222 -6.63 -1.16 -11.24
C ILE A 222 -6.43 -0.83 -9.76
N ALA A 223 -7.08 -1.59 -8.89
CA ALA A 223 -7.00 -1.38 -7.45
C ALA A 223 -7.37 -2.63 -6.65
N CYS A 224 -7.17 -2.58 -5.33
CA CYS A 224 -7.64 -3.56 -4.35
C CYS A 224 -8.53 -2.91 -3.29
N GLY A 225 -9.41 -3.69 -2.66
CA GLY A 225 -10.20 -3.28 -1.51
C GLY A 225 -11.07 -2.05 -1.75
N THR A 226 -11.09 -1.10 -0.82
CA THR A 226 -11.90 0.12 -0.93
C THR A 226 -11.48 1.03 -2.09
N SER A 227 -10.21 1.01 -2.47
CA SER A 227 -9.72 1.73 -3.67
C SER A 227 -10.39 1.21 -4.94
N LEU A 228 -10.68 -0.10 -5.03
CA LEU A 228 -11.44 -0.68 -6.14
C LEU A 228 -12.87 -0.14 -6.17
N HIS A 229 -13.51 0.03 -5.01
CA HIS A 229 -14.86 0.63 -4.94
C HIS A 229 -14.86 2.10 -5.38
N ALA A 230 -13.83 2.87 -5.04
CA ALA A 230 -13.68 4.24 -5.54
C ALA A 230 -13.54 4.26 -7.07
N ALA A 231 -12.78 3.31 -7.63
CA ALA A 231 -12.64 3.14 -9.08
C ALA A 231 -13.97 2.79 -9.76
N MET A 232 -14.78 1.91 -9.17
CA MET A 232 -16.11 1.55 -9.69
C MET A 232 -17.04 2.76 -9.77
N TYR A 233 -16.99 3.64 -8.75
CA TYR A 233 -17.74 4.90 -8.78
C TYR A 233 -17.24 5.81 -9.90
N ALA A 234 -15.93 5.99 -10.01
CA ALA A 234 -15.32 6.81 -11.06
C ALA A 234 -15.70 6.33 -12.47
N ARG A 235 -15.70 5.02 -12.72
CA ARG A 235 -16.09 4.43 -14.00
C ARG A 235 -17.44 4.94 -14.48
N THR A 236 -18.46 4.91 -13.60
CA THR A 236 -19.82 5.30 -13.95
C THR A 236 -19.89 6.74 -14.47
N LEU A 237 -19.11 7.65 -13.87
CA LEU A 237 -19.04 9.04 -14.26
C LEU A 237 -18.19 9.25 -15.52
N TRP A 238 -17.04 8.60 -15.58
CA TRP A 238 -16.07 8.82 -16.64
C TRP A 238 -16.51 8.30 -18.00
N GLU A 239 -17.25 7.19 -18.06
CA GLU A 239 -17.85 6.69 -19.32
C GLU A 239 -18.77 7.74 -19.92
N GLU A 240 -19.55 8.46 -19.09
CA GLU A 240 -20.40 9.55 -19.51
C GLU A 240 -19.59 10.79 -19.91
N TRP A 241 -18.63 11.22 -19.08
CA TRP A 241 -17.91 12.47 -19.28
C TRP A 241 -16.89 12.41 -20.42
N LEU A 242 -16.22 11.27 -20.57
CA LEU A 242 -15.11 11.12 -21.52
C LEU A 242 -15.54 10.48 -22.83
N GLN A 243 -16.72 9.85 -22.88
CA GLN A 243 -17.20 9.08 -24.03
C GLN A 243 -16.17 8.01 -24.47
N LEU A 244 -15.51 7.38 -23.48
CA LEU A 244 -14.51 6.33 -23.65
C LEU A 244 -14.90 5.10 -22.83
N PRO A 245 -14.55 3.88 -23.29
CA PRO A 245 -14.65 2.69 -22.47
C PRO A 245 -13.77 2.81 -21.23
N VAL A 246 -14.35 2.58 -20.04
CA VAL A 246 -13.64 2.55 -18.76
C VAL A 246 -13.85 1.19 -18.12
N CYS A 247 -12.80 0.41 -17.95
CA CYS A 247 -12.86 -0.82 -17.17
C CYS A 247 -12.28 -0.62 -15.77
N VAL A 248 -12.77 -1.40 -14.83
CA VAL A 248 -12.25 -1.44 -13.44
C VAL A 248 -11.92 -2.89 -13.11
N GLU A 249 -10.70 -3.12 -12.69
CA GLU A 249 -10.15 -4.45 -12.48
C GLU A 249 -9.61 -4.58 -11.05
N ALA A 250 -9.92 -5.69 -10.40
CA ALA A 250 -9.18 -6.08 -9.20
C ALA A 250 -7.74 -6.40 -9.60
N ALA A 251 -6.77 -5.83 -8.89
CA ALA A 251 -5.36 -6.02 -9.25
C ALA A 251 -4.95 -7.49 -9.20
N SER A 252 -5.46 -8.27 -8.23
CA SER A 252 -5.27 -9.71 -8.12
C SER A 252 -5.76 -10.49 -9.35
N GLU A 253 -6.80 -10.02 -10.04
CA GLU A 253 -7.33 -10.68 -11.23
C GLU A 253 -6.62 -10.23 -12.51
N TYR A 254 -6.24 -8.93 -12.55
CA TYR A 254 -5.57 -8.34 -13.70
C TYR A 254 -4.27 -9.07 -14.07
N ILE A 255 -3.46 -9.44 -13.09
CA ILE A 255 -2.15 -10.06 -13.28
C ILE A 255 -2.23 -11.49 -13.86
N TYR A 256 -3.32 -12.20 -13.62
CA TYR A 256 -3.48 -13.60 -14.04
C TYR A 256 -4.29 -13.79 -15.32
N ARG A 257 -5.01 -12.76 -15.76
CA ARG A 257 -5.81 -12.87 -16.98
C ARG A 257 -5.10 -12.27 -18.20
N ARG A 258 -5.47 -12.74 -19.39
CA ARG A 258 -5.10 -12.10 -20.66
C ARG A 258 -5.95 -10.82 -20.82
N ASN A 259 -5.38 -9.68 -20.43
CA ASN A 259 -6.03 -8.37 -20.63
C ASN A 259 -5.62 -7.74 -21.97
N LEU A 260 -6.46 -6.81 -22.46
CA LEU A 260 -6.32 -6.14 -23.76
C LEU A 260 -5.59 -4.78 -23.66
N THR A 261 -4.82 -4.57 -22.61
CA THR A 261 -4.02 -3.36 -22.40
C THR A 261 -2.97 -3.22 -23.50
N ASP A 262 -2.86 -2.03 -24.08
CA ASP A 262 -1.93 -1.65 -25.13
C ASP A 262 -1.47 -0.19 -24.96
N GLU A 263 -0.74 0.34 -25.94
CA GLU A 263 -0.23 1.72 -25.98
C GLU A 263 -1.32 2.80 -26.07
N ASN A 264 -2.56 2.46 -26.40
CA ASN A 264 -3.72 3.37 -26.44
C ASN A 264 -4.54 3.32 -25.15
N THR A 265 -4.11 2.53 -24.18
CA THR A 265 -4.78 2.37 -22.88
C THR A 265 -4.13 3.27 -21.83
N LEU A 266 -4.93 4.10 -21.15
CA LEU A 266 -4.51 4.73 -19.90
C LEU A 266 -4.78 3.76 -18.74
N VAL A 267 -3.74 3.29 -18.09
CA VAL A 267 -3.86 2.45 -16.89
C VAL A 267 -3.64 3.31 -15.65
N ILE A 268 -4.61 3.25 -14.74
CA ILE A 268 -4.61 4.02 -13.49
C ILE A 268 -4.53 3.06 -12.32
N GLY A 269 -3.39 3.03 -11.64
CA GLY A 269 -3.20 2.27 -10.40
C GLY A 269 -3.61 3.07 -9.18
N ILE A 270 -4.48 2.52 -8.30
CA ILE A 270 -4.86 3.21 -7.06
C ILE A 270 -4.41 2.38 -5.86
N SER A 271 -3.58 2.98 -5.00
CA SER A 271 -3.15 2.38 -3.75
C SER A 271 -2.90 3.46 -2.69
N GLN A 272 -3.62 3.42 -1.59
CA GLN A 272 -3.42 4.37 -0.48
C GLN A 272 -1.98 4.31 0.05
N SER A 273 -1.47 3.13 0.34
CA SER A 273 -0.10 2.92 0.83
C SER A 273 0.95 2.99 -0.27
N GLY A 274 0.56 2.73 -1.53
CA GLY A 274 1.49 2.56 -2.63
C GLY A 274 2.37 1.31 -2.54
N GLU A 275 2.07 0.41 -1.59
CA GLU A 275 2.83 -0.81 -1.31
C GLU A 275 1.98 -2.09 -1.53
N THR A 276 0.79 -1.98 -2.10
CA THR A 276 -0.06 -3.14 -2.40
C THR A 276 0.57 -3.97 -3.51
N ALA A 277 1.06 -5.16 -3.18
CA ALA A 277 1.84 -6.01 -4.07
C ALA A 277 1.15 -6.30 -5.40
N ASP A 278 -0.14 -6.68 -5.36
CA ASP A 278 -0.92 -6.96 -6.57
C ASP A 278 -1.05 -5.72 -7.46
N THR A 279 -1.31 -4.54 -6.86
CA THR A 279 -1.43 -3.30 -7.63
C THR A 279 -0.11 -2.90 -8.28
N ILE A 280 1.01 -3.05 -7.58
CA ILE A 280 2.35 -2.79 -8.12
C ILE A 280 2.64 -3.74 -9.28
N SER A 281 2.37 -5.04 -9.10
CA SER A 281 2.59 -6.06 -10.13
C SER A 281 1.73 -5.80 -11.37
N ALA A 282 0.47 -5.42 -11.19
CA ALA A 282 -0.44 -5.08 -12.27
C ALA A 282 0.02 -3.84 -13.07
N VAL A 283 0.47 -2.79 -12.36
CA VAL A 283 1.00 -1.57 -13.00
C VAL A 283 2.28 -1.88 -13.78
N ARG A 284 3.20 -2.70 -13.23
CA ARG A 284 4.40 -3.16 -13.96
C ARG A 284 4.05 -3.94 -15.22
N GLN A 285 3.11 -4.87 -15.14
CA GLN A 285 2.64 -5.63 -16.30
C GLN A 285 2.01 -4.72 -17.37
N ALA A 286 1.26 -3.70 -16.97
CA ALA A 286 0.69 -2.71 -17.89
C ALA A 286 1.80 -1.89 -18.58
N LYS A 287 2.85 -1.51 -17.85
CA LYS A 287 4.04 -0.82 -18.39
C LYS A 287 4.74 -1.64 -19.48
N GLU A 288 4.94 -2.93 -19.23
CA GLU A 288 5.55 -3.85 -20.18
C GLU A 288 4.75 -3.98 -21.49
N LYS A 289 3.43 -3.74 -21.44
CA LYS A 289 2.55 -3.72 -22.62
C LYS A 289 2.49 -2.37 -23.34
N GLY A 290 3.23 -1.39 -22.86
CA GLY A 290 3.31 -0.06 -23.47
C GLY A 290 2.20 0.89 -23.09
N ALA A 291 1.36 0.57 -22.08
CA ALA A 291 0.28 1.44 -21.62
C ALA A 291 0.81 2.77 -21.08
N GLN A 292 0.01 3.82 -21.23
CA GLN A 292 0.22 5.07 -20.50
C GLN A 292 -0.17 4.82 -19.03
N LEU A 293 0.71 5.21 -18.09
CA LEU A 293 0.52 4.93 -16.68
C LEU A 293 0.25 6.21 -15.87
N LEU A 294 -0.65 6.07 -14.90
CA LEU A 294 -0.91 7.06 -13.87
C LEU A 294 -1.17 6.32 -12.55
N VAL A 295 -0.67 6.83 -11.43
CA VAL A 295 -0.96 6.27 -10.12
C VAL A 295 -1.53 7.31 -9.17
N LEU A 296 -2.55 6.92 -8.40
CA LEU A 296 -3.07 7.67 -7.27
C LEU A 296 -2.57 7.03 -5.98
N THR A 297 -1.82 7.78 -5.18
CA THR A 297 -1.28 7.27 -3.91
C THR A 297 -1.20 8.37 -2.86
N ASN A 298 -1.27 7.97 -1.60
CA ASN A 298 -1.07 8.88 -0.47
C ASN A 298 0.42 8.95 -0.04
N ARG A 299 1.27 8.15 -0.67
CA ARG A 299 2.69 8.00 -0.34
C ARG A 299 3.55 8.24 -1.58
N PRO A 300 4.08 9.46 -1.75
CA PRO A 300 4.91 9.82 -2.91
C PRO A 300 6.26 9.07 -2.96
N ASP A 301 6.70 8.53 -1.83
CA ASP A 301 7.94 7.75 -1.65
C ASP A 301 7.76 6.24 -1.87
N SER A 302 6.56 5.78 -2.18
CA SER A 302 6.19 4.36 -2.25
C SER A 302 6.69 3.63 -3.50
N SER A 303 6.61 2.29 -3.45
CA SER A 303 7.07 1.41 -4.52
C SER A 303 6.28 1.57 -5.83
N ILE A 304 4.98 1.88 -5.76
CA ILE A 304 4.16 2.07 -6.96
C ILE A 304 4.61 3.31 -7.75
N VAL A 305 5.04 4.37 -7.07
CA VAL A 305 5.53 5.62 -7.68
C VAL A 305 6.76 5.36 -8.54
N ARG A 306 7.65 4.47 -8.08
CA ARG A 306 8.86 4.11 -8.85
C ARG A 306 8.56 3.36 -10.15
N CYS A 307 7.34 2.87 -10.32
CA CYS A 307 6.93 2.17 -11.54
C CYS A 307 6.30 3.11 -12.59
N CYS A 308 5.96 4.35 -12.21
CA CYS A 308 5.15 5.26 -13.00
C CYS A 308 5.70 6.68 -12.98
N ASP A 309 5.62 7.37 -14.12
CA ASP A 309 6.11 8.74 -14.26
C ASP A 309 5.02 9.79 -13.93
N ASN A 310 3.74 9.38 -13.89
CA ASN A 310 2.61 10.27 -13.60
C ASN A 310 1.98 9.88 -12.25
N VAL A 311 2.08 10.76 -11.27
CA VAL A 311 1.60 10.54 -9.91
C VAL A 311 0.61 11.61 -9.49
N VAL A 312 -0.53 11.19 -8.96
CA VAL A 312 -1.52 12.05 -8.32
C VAL A 312 -1.48 11.80 -6.82
N PRO A 313 -0.93 12.73 -6.03
CA PRO A 313 -0.87 12.59 -4.59
C PRO A 313 -2.25 12.83 -3.96
N LEU A 314 -2.69 11.93 -3.08
CA LEU A 314 -3.97 12.07 -2.36
C LEU A 314 -3.92 13.11 -1.23
N ASN A 315 -2.74 13.37 -0.69
CA ASN A 315 -2.50 14.34 0.40
C ASN A 315 -3.41 14.14 1.64
N ALA A 316 -3.85 12.90 1.89
CA ALA A 316 -4.73 12.58 3.01
C ALA A 316 -4.01 12.49 4.37
N GLY A 317 -2.68 12.68 4.38
CA GLY A 317 -1.87 12.50 5.58
C GLY A 317 -1.83 11.04 6.05
N ILE A 318 -1.27 10.82 7.24
CA ILE A 318 -1.18 9.47 7.81
C ILE A 318 -2.55 8.98 8.24
N GLU A 319 -2.92 7.78 7.85
CA GLU A 319 -4.11 7.03 8.28
C GLU A 319 -3.65 5.78 9.02
N VAL A 320 -4.04 5.67 10.30
CA VAL A 320 -3.60 4.60 11.22
C VAL A 320 -4.65 3.49 11.29
N SER A 321 -5.91 3.83 11.09
CA SER A 321 -7.01 2.86 11.13
C SER A 321 -6.92 1.87 9.97
N VAL A 322 -7.22 0.60 10.24
CA VAL A 322 -7.24 -0.45 9.21
C VAL A 322 -8.31 -0.18 8.15
N ALA A 323 -9.50 0.24 8.58
CA ALA A 323 -10.56 0.62 7.64
C ALA A 323 -10.30 2.04 7.12
N ALA A 324 -10.24 2.18 5.80
CA ALA A 324 -10.06 3.46 5.15
C ALA A 324 -11.26 4.39 5.39
N THR A 325 -10.97 5.65 5.71
CA THR A 325 -11.96 6.72 5.89
C THR A 325 -11.55 7.95 5.09
N LYS A 326 -10.66 8.77 5.61
CA LYS A 326 -10.21 10.01 4.97
C LYS A 326 -9.45 9.76 3.67
N SER A 327 -8.67 8.69 3.58
CA SER A 327 -7.97 8.34 2.35
C SER A 327 -8.93 7.90 1.25
N TYR A 328 -10.02 7.21 1.59
CA TYR A 328 -11.07 6.85 0.63
C TYR A 328 -11.79 8.09 0.10
N THR A 329 -12.16 9.03 0.96
CA THR A 329 -12.76 10.31 0.58
C THR A 329 -11.82 11.13 -0.32
N ALA A 330 -10.52 11.14 0.00
CA ALA A 330 -9.50 11.77 -0.85
C ALA A 330 -9.39 11.09 -2.23
N GLN A 331 -9.48 9.76 -2.29
CA GLN A 331 -9.49 9.02 -3.56
C GLN A 331 -10.69 9.40 -4.43
N LEU A 332 -11.90 9.49 -3.84
CA LEU A 332 -13.09 9.92 -4.56
C LEU A 332 -12.92 11.32 -5.12
N ALA A 333 -12.45 12.28 -4.32
CA ALA A 333 -12.22 13.67 -4.75
C ALA A 333 -11.15 13.74 -5.85
N ALA A 334 -10.03 13.03 -5.70
CA ALA A 334 -8.97 12.98 -6.70
C ALA A 334 -9.42 12.35 -8.02
N LEU A 335 -10.21 11.28 -7.96
CA LEU A 335 -10.81 10.67 -9.17
C LEU A 335 -11.81 11.60 -9.85
N TYR A 336 -12.61 12.32 -9.09
CA TYR A 336 -13.53 13.32 -9.64
C TYR A 336 -12.75 14.41 -10.38
N LEU A 337 -11.72 14.97 -9.73
CA LEU A 337 -10.85 15.99 -10.32
C LEU A 337 -10.13 15.46 -11.57
N LEU A 338 -9.60 14.25 -11.54
CA LEU A 338 -8.91 13.64 -12.68
C LEU A 338 -9.87 13.41 -13.85
N GLY A 339 -11.10 12.95 -13.59
CA GLY A 339 -12.11 12.79 -14.63
C GLY A 339 -12.49 14.12 -15.29
N LEU A 340 -12.70 15.17 -14.50
CA LEU A 340 -12.96 16.51 -15.02
C LEU A 340 -11.75 17.11 -15.78
N TYR A 341 -10.53 16.87 -15.27
CA TYR A 341 -9.30 17.25 -15.97
C TYR A 341 -9.21 16.60 -17.36
N LEU A 342 -9.42 15.30 -17.45
CA LEU A 342 -9.40 14.58 -18.73
C LEU A 342 -10.51 15.05 -19.66
N ALA A 343 -11.70 15.34 -19.12
CA ALA A 343 -12.83 15.87 -19.90
C ALA A 343 -12.55 17.30 -20.43
N GLU A 344 -11.90 18.14 -19.62
CA GLU A 344 -11.45 19.48 -20.03
C GLU A 344 -10.42 19.40 -21.16
N GLN A 345 -9.42 18.51 -21.03
CA GLN A 345 -8.39 18.31 -22.07
C GLN A 345 -8.98 17.76 -23.38
N LYS A 346 -9.95 16.85 -23.31
CA LYS A 346 -10.64 16.28 -24.49
C LYS A 346 -11.75 17.17 -25.03
N SER A 347 -12.10 18.26 -24.35
CA SER A 347 -13.28 19.10 -24.67
C SER A 347 -14.56 18.25 -24.82
N SER A 348 -14.69 17.20 -24.02
CA SER A 348 -15.80 16.23 -24.09
C SER A 348 -17.03 16.64 -23.28
N LEU A 349 -16.91 17.64 -22.40
CA LEU A 349 -18.00 18.22 -21.62
C LEU A 349 -18.28 19.67 -22.07
N ASP A 350 -19.55 20.06 -22.01
CA ASP A 350 -19.93 21.47 -22.18
C ASP A 350 -19.29 22.33 -21.07
N GLY A 351 -18.76 23.50 -21.44
CA GLY A 351 -18.03 24.36 -20.52
C GLY A 351 -18.88 24.89 -19.35
N ARG A 352 -20.19 25.03 -19.50
CA ARG A 352 -21.08 25.41 -18.39
C ARG A 352 -21.23 24.26 -17.39
N VAL A 353 -21.45 23.05 -17.91
CA VAL A 353 -21.55 21.83 -17.08
C VAL A 353 -20.25 21.62 -16.31
N LEU A 354 -19.10 21.75 -16.96
CA LEU A 354 -17.80 21.66 -16.31
C LEU A 354 -17.63 22.70 -15.19
N SER A 355 -18.02 23.96 -15.43
CA SER A 355 -17.94 25.02 -14.43
C SER A 355 -18.87 24.77 -13.22
N GLU A 356 -20.07 24.23 -13.46
CA GLU A 356 -21.00 23.85 -12.39
C GLU A 356 -20.42 22.72 -11.54
N MET A 357 -19.90 21.66 -12.16
CA MET A 357 -19.26 20.56 -11.47
C MET A 357 -18.05 20.99 -10.63
N LYS A 358 -17.23 21.91 -11.14
CA LYS A 358 -16.12 22.51 -10.39
C LYS A 358 -16.61 23.26 -9.15
N ARG A 359 -17.70 24.03 -9.24
CA ARG A 359 -18.30 24.72 -8.09
C ARG A 359 -18.81 23.73 -7.05
N ASP A 360 -19.51 22.68 -7.48
CA ASP A 360 -20.07 21.67 -6.58
C ASP A 360 -18.97 20.95 -5.82
N LEU A 361 -17.83 20.62 -6.46
CA LEU A 361 -16.67 20.05 -5.78
C LEU A 361 -16.15 20.94 -4.64
N LEU A 362 -16.10 22.25 -4.85
CA LEU A 362 -15.63 23.20 -3.85
C LEU A 362 -16.57 23.33 -2.64
N LEU A 363 -17.81 22.85 -2.73
CA LEU A 363 -18.77 22.80 -1.62
C LEU A 363 -18.57 21.56 -0.72
N LEU A 364 -17.91 20.48 -1.21
CA LEU A 364 -17.77 19.23 -0.50
C LEU A 364 -17.20 19.37 0.93
N PRO A 365 -16.17 20.19 1.20
CA PRO A 365 -15.67 20.36 2.55
C PRO A 365 -16.74 20.87 3.53
N ALA A 366 -17.51 21.90 3.14
CA ALA A 366 -18.57 22.48 3.97
C ALA A 366 -19.73 21.48 4.17
N GLN A 367 -20.13 20.76 3.12
CA GLN A 367 -21.16 19.72 3.23
C GLN A 367 -20.71 18.57 4.15
N THR A 368 -19.44 18.19 4.09
CA THR A 368 -18.87 17.16 4.99
C THR A 368 -18.86 17.65 6.44
N GLU A 369 -18.55 18.91 6.71
CA GLU A 369 -18.64 19.51 8.05
C GLU A 369 -20.08 19.50 8.57
N GLU A 370 -21.04 19.83 7.73
CA GLU A 370 -22.46 19.79 8.09
C GLU A 370 -22.89 18.38 8.49
N ILE A 371 -22.51 17.35 7.70
CA ILE A 371 -22.78 15.94 8.04
C ILE A 371 -22.14 15.58 9.40
N LEU A 372 -20.88 15.95 9.62
CA LEU A 372 -20.17 15.65 10.86
C LEU A 372 -20.77 16.40 12.09
N SER A 373 -21.40 17.56 11.88
CA SER A 373 -22.10 18.27 12.96
C SER A 373 -23.27 17.46 13.56
N HIS A 374 -23.81 16.52 12.77
CA HIS A 374 -24.87 15.58 13.20
C HIS A 374 -24.34 14.27 13.82
N SER A 375 -23.04 14.19 14.13
CA SER A 375 -22.39 12.98 14.66
C SER A 375 -23.05 12.44 15.94
N ALA A 376 -23.63 13.31 16.79
CA ALA A 376 -24.35 12.89 17.99
C ALA A 376 -25.62 12.06 17.65
N ASP A 377 -26.35 12.42 16.60
CA ASP A 377 -27.54 11.69 16.16
C ASP A 377 -27.13 10.35 15.53
N ILE A 378 -26.04 10.32 14.74
CA ILE A 378 -25.46 9.09 14.18
C ILE A 378 -25.05 8.15 15.32
N GLN A 379 -24.40 8.67 16.37
CA GLN A 379 -24.00 7.89 17.53
C GLN A 379 -25.23 7.30 18.27
N LYS A 380 -26.30 8.06 18.38
CA LYS A 380 -27.56 7.58 18.99
C LYS A 380 -28.18 6.42 18.21
N GLN A 381 -28.15 6.49 16.86
CA GLN A 381 -28.59 5.38 16.01
C GLN A 381 -27.65 4.18 16.11
N ALA A 382 -26.34 4.40 16.05
CA ALA A 382 -25.35 3.35 16.20
C ALA A 382 -25.52 2.55 17.49
N ARG A 383 -25.84 3.23 18.63
CA ARG A 383 -26.13 2.55 19.90
C ARG A 383 -27.36 1.64 19.82
N LYS A 384 -28.36 1.95 19.00
CA LYS A 384 -29.53 1.07 18.81
C LYS A 384 -29.15 -0.15 17.93
N LEU A 385 -28.25 0.03 17.03
CA LEU A 385 -27.87 -0.98 16.05
C LEU A 385 -26.75 -1.91 16.54
N CYS A 386 -25.98 -1.54 17.59
CA CYS A 386 -24.81 -2.30 18.06
C CYS A 386 -25.13 -3.71 18.59
N THR A 387 -26.41 -4.05 18.81
CA THR A 387 -26.84 -5.39 19.19
C THR A 387 -26.95 -6.36 18.02
N PHE A 388 -26.99 -5.85 16.79
CA PHE A 388 -27.02 -6.69 15.59
C PHE A 388 -25.63 -7.26 15.29
N ARG A 389 -25.59 -8.53 14.86
CA ARG A 389 -24.33 -9.24 14.61
C ARG A 389 -23.74 -8.98 13.22
N SER A 390 -24.56 -8.54 12.28
CA SER A 390 -24.18 -8.30 10.90
C SER A 390 -25.00 -7.16 10.29
N PHE A 391 -24.37 -6.46 9.34
CA PHE A 391 -24.98 -5.41 8.54
C PHE A 391 -24.74 -5.69 7.07
N VAL A 392 -25.74 -5.39 6.25
CA VAL A 392 -25.61 -5.45 4.78
C VAL A 392 -25.88 -4.03 4.28
N TYR A 393 -24.97 -3.52 3.47
CA TYR A 393 -25.10 -2.25 2.75
C TYR A 393 -25.39 -2.57 1.28
N MET A 394 -26.44 -1.95 0.74
CA MET A 394 -26.86 -2.14 -0.66
C MET A 394 -26.81 -0.81 -1.39
#